data_43d64227e75b142a6e3bacc6df158a74
#
_entry.id   43d64227e75b142a6e3bacc6df158a74
#
_cell.length_a   1.000
_cell.length_b   1.000
_cell.length_c   1.000
_cell.angle_alpha   90.00
_cell.angle_beta   90.00
_cell.angle_gamma   90.00
#
_symmetry.space_group_name_H-M   'P 1'
#
loop_
_entity.id
_entity.type
_entity.pdbx_description
1 polymer ?
#
loop_
_entity_poly.entity_id
_entity_poly.type
_entity_poly.pdbx_seq_one_letter_code
_entity_poly.pdbx_strand_id
1 'polypeptide(L)'
;YVEYRAVRDVVVTSYLVGQPDPQRTKPYPADLKAVAPLAGSVRDLVLLTNIAAPDTTMLTPSASLEVVPVDAPLVAYQQRWLNEFRWLRDHPEVRYAWLVDATDVTMLNDPFAAMQPGTRYCGWEPRTVGCQWIRDNSPERITFVDPMQSAMLLNCGVLGGDRVSLMWL
;
A
#
# COMPACT_ATOMS: atom_id res chain seq x y z
N TYR A 1 -24.23 21.21 -11.01
CA TYR A 1 -23.13 21.73 -10.14
C TYR A 1 -22.04 20.68 -10.18
N VAL A 2 -20.90 20.96 -10.82
CA VAL A 2 -19.68 20.16 -10.71
C VAL A 2 -19.02 20.63 -9.41
N GLU A 3 -19.06 19.79 -8.39
CA GLU A 3 -18.28 20.05 -7.17
C GLU A 3 -16.81 20.03 -7.55
N TYR A 4 -16.14 21.17 -7.47
CA TYR A 4 -14.69 21.26 -7.63
C TYR A 4 -14.06 20.67 -6.37
N ARG A 5 -13.75 19.39 -6.39
CA ARG A 5 -12.93 18.78 -5.34
C ARG A 5 -11.50 19.27 -5.49
N ALA A 6 -10.92 19.76 -4.41
CA ALA A 6 -9.52 20.20 -4.41
C ALA A 6 -8.62 19.00 -4.77
N VAL A 7 -7.71 19.22 -5.70
CA VAL A 7 -6.70 18.21 -6.08
C VAL A 7 -5.83 17.87 -4.87
N ARG A 8 -5.65 16.58 -4.57
CA ARG A 8 -4.87 16.13 -3.40
C ARG A 8 -3.79 15.12 -3.78
N ASP A 9 -2.70 15.15 -3.01
CA ASP A 9 -1.65 14.14 -3.01
C ASP A 9 -1.76 13.36 -1.69
N VAL A 10 -1.73 12.03 -1.74
CA VAL A 10 -2.13 11.20 -0.59
C VAL A 10 -1.27 9.96 -0.44
N VAL A 11 -0.99 9.56 0.78
CA VAL A 11 -0.49 8.22 1.11
C VAL A 11 -1.68 7.34 1.45
N VAL A 12 -1.80 6.20 0.78
CA VAL A 12 -2.86 5.22 1.01
C VAL A 12 -2.22 3.94 1.55
N THR A 13 -2.81 3.39 2.56
CA THR A 13 -2.36 2.12 3.14
C THR A 13 -3.54 1.28 3.60
N SER A 14 -3.33 -0.03 3.68
CA SER A 14 -4.34 -0.95 4.18
C SER A 14 -3.83 -1.69 5.41
N TYR A 15 -4.61 -1.69 6.49
CA TYR A 15 -4.36 -2.48 7.70
C TYR A 15 -5.53 -3.45 7.92
N LEU A 16 -5.34 -4.70 7.51
CA LEU A 16 -6.39 -5.72 7.46
C LEU A 16 -6.15 -6.79 8.52
N VAL A 17 -7.06 -6.90 9.48
CA VAL A 17 -6.96 -7.87 10.58
C VAL A 17 -7.68 -9.18 10.25
N GLY A 18 -7.21 -10.27 10.84
CA GLY A 18 -7.82 -11.60 10.68
C GLY A 18 -7.64 -12.24 9.30
N GLN A 19 -6.90 -11.59 8.39
CA GLN A 19 -6.63 -12.14 7.08
C GLN A 19 -5.42 -13.07 7.10
N PRO A 20 -5.44 -14.17 6.33
CA PRO A 20 -4.27 -15.00 6.14
C PRO A 20 -3.13 -14.18 5.52
N ASP A 21 -1.97 -14.25 6.14
CA ASP A 21 -0.73 -13.72 5.60
C ASP A 21 0.28 -14.87 5.48
N PRO A 22 0.63 -15.31 4.25
CA PRO A 22 1.56 -16.44 4.05
C PRO A 22 2.96 -16.18 4.61
N GLN A 23 3.32 -14.92 4.84
CA GLN A 23 4.64 -14.52 5.34
C GLN A 23 4.67 -14.37 6.87
N ARG A 24 3.50 -14.41 7.52
CA ARG A 24 3.37 -14.22 8.97
C ARG A 24 2.68 -15.41 9.61
N THR A 25 3.18 -15.82 10.74
CA THR A 25 2.58 -16.90 11.53
C THR A 25 1.34 -16.47 12.31
N LYS A 26 1.11 -15.17 12.46
CA LYS A 26 -0.01 -14.59 13.20
C LYS A 26 -0.64 -13.44 12.41
N PRO A 27 -1.97 -13.32 12.42
CA PRO A 27 -2.64 -12.17 11.83
C PRO A 27 -2.29 -10.88 12.59
N TYR A 28 -2.49 -9.73 11.93
CA TYR A 28 -2.39 -8.44 12.60
C TYR A 28 -3.39 -8.33 13.75
N PRO A 29 -2.99 -7.74 14.90
CA PRO A 29 -3.92 -7.44 15.97
C PRO A 29 -4.93 -6.35 15.56
N ALA A 30 -6.08 -6.30 16.22
CA ALA A 30 -7.08 -5.25 16.01
C ALA A 30 -6.69 -3.94 16.73
N ASP A 31 -5.44 -3.50 16.53
CA ASP A 31 -4.84 -2.34 17.20
C ASP A 31 -4.04 -1.53 16.16
N LEU A 32 -4.41 -0.27 15.94
CA LEU A 32 -3.77 0.62 14.98
C LEU A 32 -2.42 1.21 15.44
N LYS A 33 -1.91 0.85 16.63
CA LYS A 33 -0.60 1.35 17.11
C LYS A 33 0.53 1.09 16.14
N ALA A 34 0.47 -0.03 15.42
CA ALA A 34 1.49 -0.36 14.42
C ALA A 34 1.53 0.61 13.23
N VAL A 35 0.44 1.35 12.98
CA VAL A 35 0.34 2.34 11.90
C VAL A 35 0.82 3.73 12.32
N ALA A 36 0.98 3.98 13.62
CA ALA A 36 1.32 5.29 14.15
C ALA A 36 2.62 5.90 13.56
N PRO A 37 3.71 5.15 13.31
CA PRO A 37 4.92 5.71 12.69
C PRO A 37 4.66 6.27 11.28
N LEU A 38 3.90 5.56 10.46
CA LEU A 38 3.49 6.04 9.13
C LEU A 38 2.59 7.27 9.28
N ALA A 39 1.53 7.19 10.10
CA ALA A 39 0.59 8.29 10.31
C ALA A 39 1.28 9.56 10.80
N GLY A 40 2.28 9.46 11.69
CA GLY A 40 3.05 10.59 12.16
C GLY A 40 4.05 11.17 11.16
N SER A 41 4.32 10.47 10.06
CA SER A 41 5.33 10.87 9.06
C SER A 41 4.74 11.51 7.80
N VAL A 42 3.42 11.54 7.63
CA VAL A 42 2.74 12.04 6.43
C VAL A 42 1.67 13.07 6.76
N ARG A 43 1.40 13.96 5.81
CA ARG A 43 0.37 15.00 5.99
C ARG A 43 -1.05 14.52 5.69
N ASP A 44 -1.18 13.70 4.66
CA ASP A 44 -2.48 13.20 4.20
C ASP A 44 -2.38 11.68 4.07
N LEU A 45 -2.98 10.98 5.02
CA LEU A 45 -3.03 9.52 5.09
C LEU A 45 -4.47 9.05 4.92
N VAL A 46 -4.64 8.07 4.05
CA VAL A 46 -5.86 7.25 4.01
C VAL A 46 -5.53 5.86 4.51
N LEU A 47 -6.18 5.48 5.59
CA LEU A 47 -6.09 4.15 6.17
C LEU A 47 -7.34 3.33 5.85
N LEU A 48 -7.17 2.30 5.03
CA LEU A 48 -8.21 1.33 4.70
C LEU A 48 -8.13 0.17 5.70
N THR A 49 -9.21 -0.14 6.40
CA THR A 49 -9.21 -1.21 7.40
C THR A 49 -10.54 -1.95 7.44
N ASN A 50 -10.52 -3.18 7.89
CA ASN A 50 -11.73 -3.97 8.16
C ASN A 50 -12.13 -3.96 9.64
N ILE A 51 -11.50 -3.13 10.47
CA ILE A 51 -11.91 -2.93 11.87
C ILE A 51 -13.12 -2.01 11.89
N ALA A 52 -14.26 -2.48 12.35
CA ALA A 52 -15.52 -1.74 12.30
C ALA A 52 -15.54 -0.46 13.17
N ALA A 53 -14.83 -0.47 14.28
CA ALA A 53 -14.76 0.68 15.21
C ALA A 53 -13.33 0.75 15.80
N PRO A 54 -12.34 1.19 15.01
CA PRO A 54 -10.96 1.25 15.48
C PRO A 54 -10.75 2.43 16.44
N ASP A 55 -9.86 2.26 17.41
CA ASP A 55 -9.31 3.37 18.18
C ASP A 55 -8.38 4.20 17.29
N THR A 56 -8.79 5.43 17.00
CA THR A 56 -8.06 6.36 16.12
C THR A 56 -7.20 7.35 16.89
N THR A 57 -7.10 7.26 18.22
CA THR A 57 -6.33 8.19 19.05
C THR A 57 -4.85 8.24 18.69
N MET A 58 -4.34 7.20 18.04
CA MET A 58 -2.96 7.10 17.57
C MET A 58 -2.72 7.71 16.18
N LEU A 59 -3.79 8.10 15.47
CA LEU A 59 -3.70 8.70 14.16
C LEU A 59 -3.60 10.22 14.27
N THR A 60 -2.93 10.84 13.31
CA THR A 60 -2.90 12.32 13.21
C THR A 60 -4.27 12.85 12.80
N PRO A 61 -4.61 14.11 13.13
CA PRO A 61 -5.88 14.72 12.71
C PRO A 61 -6.10 14.78 11.18
N SER A 62 -5.02 14.71 10.40
CA SER A 62 -5.08 14.69 8.94
C SER A 62 -5.26 13.28 8.34
N ALA A 63 -5.21 12.24 9.16
CA ALA A 63 -5.47 10.89 8.70
C ALA A 63 -6.98 10.67 8.55
N SER A 64 -7.40 10.18 7.39
CA SER A 64 -8.75 9.67 7.16
C SER A 64 -8.76 8.15 7.28
N LEU A 65 -9.84 7.62 7.86
CA LEU A 65 -10.01 6.20 8.03
C LEU A 65 -11.27 5.74 7.30
N GLU A 66 -11.13 4.69 6.50
CA GLU A 66 -12.26 4.08 5.79
C GLU A 66 -12.35 2.59 6.12
N VAL A 67 -13.55 2.14 6.49
CA VAL A 67 -13.81 0.72 6.71
C VAL A 67 -14.13 0.06 5.38
N VAL A 68 -13.33 -0.93 5.02
CA VAL A 68 -13.42 -1.61 3.72
C VAL A 68 -13.81 -3.09 3.90
N PRO A 69 -14.52 -3.67 2.94
CA PRO A 69 -14.83 -5.08 2.95
C PRO A 69 -13.58 -5.92 2.72
N VAL A 70 -13.64 -7.15 3.16
CA VAL A 70 -12.66 -8.18 2.88
C VAL A 70 -13.33 -9.28 2.06
N ASP A 71 -12.75 -9.57 0.91
CA ASP A 71 -13.26 -10.58 -0.01
C ASP A 71 -12.55 -11.93 0.25
N ALA A 72 -13.27 -12.91 0.73
CA ALA A 72 -12.75 -14.27 0.75
C ALA A 72 -12.71 -14.83 -0.69
N PRO A 73 -11.67 -15.55 -1.11
CA PRO A 73 -10.58 -16.14 -0.31
C PRO A 73 -9.24 -15.39 -0.39
N LEU A 74 -9.22 -14.08 -0.64
CA LEU A 74 -7.99 -13.33 -0.82
C LEU A 74 -7.12 -13.32 0.44
N VAL A 75 -5.80 -13.38 0.27
CA VAL A 75 -4.84 -13.14 1.35
C VAL A 75 -4.60 -11.65 1.55
N ALA A 76 -4.03 -11.26 2.70
CA ALA A 76 -3.91 -9.86 3.12
C ALA A 76 -3.29 -8.94 2.06
N TYR A 77 -2.19 -9.35 1.41
CA TYR A 77 -1.53 -8.51 0.40
C TYR A 77 -2.32 -8.40 -0.92
N GLN A 78 -3.09 -9.41 -1.30
CA GLN A 78 -3.98 -9.34 -2.47
C GLN A 78 -5.17 -8.43 -2.18
N GLN A 79 -5.76 -8.58 -1.01
CA GLN A 79 -6.87 -7.74 -0.55
C GLN A 79 -6.46 -6.28 -0.45
N ARG A 80 -5.25 -5.98 0.04
CA ARG A 80 -4.68 -4.65 0.09
C ARG A 80 -4.75 -3.98 -1.29
N TRP A 81 -4.16 -4.60 -2.30
CA TRP A 81 -4.12 -4.07 -3.66
C TRP A 81 -5.51 -3.81 -4.22
N LEU A 82 -6.43 -4.73 -3.99
CA LEU A 82 -7.81 -4.58 -4.44
C LEU A 82 -8.50 -3.39 -3.78
N ASN A 83 -8.32 -3.20 -2.47
CA ASN A 83 -8.91 -2.09 -1.73
C ASN A 83 -8.30 -0.74 -2.17
N GLU A 84 -6.98 -0.65 -2.28
CA GLU A 84 -6.27 0.54 -2.72
C GLU A 84 -6.65 0.93 -4.17
N PHE A 85 -6.76 -0.05 -5.07
CA PHE A 85 -7.26 0.17 -6.43
C PHE A 85 -8.70 0.69 -6.44
N ARG A 86 -9.61 0.06 -5.68
CA ARG A 86 -11.01 0.49 -5.56
C ARG A 86 -11.08 1.92 -5.02
N TRP A 87 -10.31 2.20 -4.00
CA TRP A 87 -10.25 3.53 -3.40
C TRP A 87 -9.77 4.57 -4.43
N LEU A 88 -8.66 4.35 -5.11
CA LEU A 88 -8.16 5.25 -6.16
C LEU A 88 -9.16 5.45 -7.29
N ARG A 89 -9.87 4.40 -7.71
CA ARG A 89 -10.91 4.48 -8.74
C ARG A 89 -12.00 5.47 -8.33
N ASP A 90 -12.43 5.41 -7.08
CA ASP A 90 -13.56 6.18 -6.58
C ASP A 90 -13.18 7.60 -6.12
N HIS A 91 -11.87 7.95 -6.16
CA HIS A 91 -11.31 9.26 -5.77
C HIS A 91 -10.60 9.97 -6.93
N PRO A 92 -11.36 10.50 -7.91
CA PRO A 92 -10.78 11.17 -9.09
C PRO A 92 -10.02 12.47 -8.78
N GLU A 93 -10.23 13.05 -7.60
CA GLU A 93 -9.50 14.23 -7.11
C GLU A 93 -8.05 13.97 -6.74
N VAL A 94 -7.64 12.70 -6.60
CA VAL A 94 -6.25 12.33 -6.30
C VAL A 94 -5.37 12.59 -7.52
N ARG A 95 -4.34 13.40 -7.35
CA ARG A 95 -3.31 13.65 -8.36
C ARG A 95 -2.19 12.61 -8.27
N TYR A 96 -1.53 12.55 -7.13
CA TYR A 96 -0.48 11.58 -6.83
C TYR A 96 -0.83 10.75 -5.60
N ALA A 97 -0.46 9.49 -5.64
CA ALA A 97 -0.58 8.62 -4.48
C ALA A 97 0.69 7.80 -4.24
N TRP A 98 0.95 7.51 -2.97
CA TRP A 98 1.80 6.42 -2.53
C TRP A 98 0.94 5.33 -1.91
N LEU A 99 1.07 4.11 -2.40
CA LEU A 99 0.47 2.89 -1.87
C LEU A 99 1.57 2.17 -1.07
N VAL A 100 1.40 2.08 0.24
CA VAL A 100 2.50 1.63 1.11
C VAL A 100 2.04 0.59 2.14
N ASP A 101 2.99 -0.22 2.62
CA ASP A 101 2.76 -1.09 3.75
C ASP A 101 2.46 -0.27 5.02
N ALA A 102 1.51 -0.75 5.83
CA ALA A 102 0.98 0.02 6.96
C ALA A 102 1.94 0.12 8.16
N THR A 103 2.81 -0.87 8.35
CA THR A 103 3.47 -1.10 9.64
C THR A 103 4.98 -0.88 9.64
N ASP A 104 5.62 -0.85 8.48
CA ASP A 104 7.08 -0.83 8.32
C ASP A 104 7.58 0.26 7.37
N VAL A 105 6.72 1.22 7.04
CA VAL A 105 7.07 2.39 6.24
C VAL A 105 6.99 3.66 7.09
N THR A 106 7.99 4.51 6.93
CA THR A 106 8.03 5.88 7.49
C THR A 106 8.56 6.82 6.42
N MET A 107 7.84 7.89 6.13
CA MET A 107 8.27 8.90 5.17
C MET A 107 9.24 9.88 5.84
N LEU A 108 10.47 9.96 5.36
CA LEU A 108 11.51 10.80 5.92
C LEU A 108 11.49 12.24 5.37
N ASN A 109 10.90 12.43 4.20
CA ASN A 109 10.78 13.70 3.49
C ASN A 109 9.39 13.79 2.84
N ASP A 110 9.07 14.95 2.21
CA ASP A 110 7.88 15.06 1.39
C ASP A 110 7.96 14.08 0.20
N PRO A 111 7.12 13.03 0.19
CA PRO A 111 7.22 11.97 -0.81
C PRO A 111 6.68 12.38 -2.18
N PHE A 112 6.04 13.56 -2.29
CA PHE A 112 5.43 14.05 -3.53
C PHE A 112 6.29 15.09 -4.26
N ALA A 113 7.28 15.67 -3.58
CA ALA A 113 8.06 16.81 -4.11
C ALA A 113 8.75 16.53 -5.45
N ALA A 114 9.12 15.28 -5.73
CA ALA A 114 9.81 14.87 -6.96
C ALA A 114 8.93 14.09 -7.94
N MET A 115 7.63 13.91 -7.64
CA MET A 115 6.74 13.16 -8.52
C MET A 115 6.44 13.85 -9.83
N GLN A 116 6.42 13.09 -10.91
CA GLN A 116 6.12 13.56 -12.26
C GLN A 116 4.96 12.76 -12.86
N PRO A 117 4.10 13.40 -13.67
CA PRO A 117 3.03 12.71 -14.39
C PRO A 117 3.59 11.60 -15.32
N GLY A 118 2.88 10.51 -15.43
CA GLY A 118 3.26 9.36 -16.28
C GLY A 118 4.39 8.51 -15.69
N THR A 119 4.88 8.83 -14.49
CA THR A 119 5.97 8.10 -13.85
C THR A 119 5.46 7.25 -12.70
N ARG A 120 5.92 6.00 -12.65
CA ARG A 120 5.71 5.09 -11.51
C ARG A 120 6.99 4.99 -10.70
N TYR A 121 6.84 5.01 -9.39
CA TYR A 121 7.90 4.90 -8.41
C TYR A 121 7.71 3.62 -7.63
N CYS A 122 8.76 2.84 -7.46
CA CYS A 122 8.71 1.59 -6.74
C CYS A 122 9.91 1.50 -5.82
N GLY A 123 9.70 0.99 -4.63
CA GLY A 123 10.80 0.59 -3.75
C GLY A 123 11.66 -0.49 -4.40
N TRP A 124 12.89 -0.66 -3.94
CA TRP A 124 13.76 -1.76 -4.36
C TRP A 124 14.40 -2.42 -3.14
N GLU A 125 14.76 -3.67 -3.28
CA GLU A 125 15.47 -4.42 -2.26
C GLU A 125 16.91 -4.70 -2.70
N PRO A 126 17.88 -4.79 -1.78
CA PRO A 126 19.26 -5.12 -2.10
C PRO A 126 19.40 -6.62 -2.44
N ARG A 127 18.51 -7.13 -3.28
CA ARG A 127 18.41 -8.53 -3.71
C ARG A 127 17.98 -8.59 -5.16
N THR A 128 18.15 -9.77 -5.75
CA THR A 128 17.64 -10.04 -7.10
C THR A 128 16.39 -10.89 -7.06
N VAL A 129 15.64 -10.91 -8.15
CA VAL A 129 14.43 -11.73 -8.34
C VAL A 129 14.72 -13.22 -8.14
N GLY A 130 15.95 -13.68 -8.44
CA GLY A 130 16.37 -15.08 -8.20
C GLY A 130 16.72 -15.44 -6.77
N CYS A 131 16.51 -14.54 -5.77
CA CYS A 131 16.83 -14.83 -4.38
C CYS A 131 16.00 -15.98 -3.80
N GLN A 132 16.54 -16.65 -2.78
CA GLN A 132 15.89 -17.81 -2.15
C GLN A 132 14.51 -17.48 -1.60
N TRP A 133 14.32 -16.28 -1.07
CA TRP A 133 13.03 -15.85 -0.52
C TRP A 133 11.89 -15.90 -1.57
N ILE A 134 12.15 -15.43 -2.81
CA ILE A 134 11.16 -15.53 -3.90
C ILE A 134 10.84 -16.99 -4.22
N ARG A 135 11.87 -17.83 -4.27
CA ARG A 135 11.70 -19.26 -4.57
C ARG A 135 10.87 -19.98 -3.52
N ASP A 136 11.06 -19.64 -2.24
CA ASP A 136 10.34 -20.25 -1.13
C ASP A 136 8.89 -19.77 -1.00
N ASN A 137 8.63 -18.49 -1.32
CA ASN A 137 7.31 -17.86 -1.14
C ASN A 137 6.45 -17.80 -2.41
N SER A 138 7.02 -18.13 -3.58
CA SER A 138 6.30 -18.13 -4.86
C SER A 138 6.79 -19.26 -5.78
N PRO A 139 6.78 -20.52 -5.31
CA PRO A 139 7.31 -21.65 -6.08
C PRO A 139 6.59 -21.86 -7.40
N GLU A 140 5.33 -21.47 -7.51
CA GLU A 140 4.51 -21.54 -8.73
C GLU A 140 4.98 -20.58 -9.83
N ARG A 141 5.80 -19.57 -9.48
CA ARG A 141 6.31 -18.55 -10.40
C ARG A 141 7.74 -18.76 -10.85
N ILE A 142 8.40 -19.84 -10.44
CA ILE A 142 9.82 -20.09 -10.70
C ILE A 142 10.13 -20.06 -12.20
N THR A 143 9.30 -20.66 -13.05
CA THR A 143 9.49 -20.65 -14.50
C THR A 143 9.46 -19.23 -15.11
N PHE A 144 8.71 -18.33 -14.51
CA PHE A 144 8.67 -16.91 -14.89
C PHE A 144 9.88 -16.15 -14.31
N VAL A 145 10.31 -16.49 -13.12
CA VAL A 145 11.40 -15.84 -12.38
C VAL A 145 12.77 -16.20 -12.94
N ASP A 146 13.00 -17.44 -13.34
CA ASP A 146 14.30 -17.94 -13.78
C ASP A 146 14.96 -17.15 -14.92
N PRO A 147 14.24 -16.72 -15.97
CA PRO A 147 14.82 -15.86 -17.00
C PRO A 147 15.27 -14.47 -16.50
N MET A 148 14.73 -14.03 -15.37
CA MET A 148 14.96 -12.70 -14.79
C MET A 148 15.71 -12.76 -13.46
N GLN A 149 16.30 -13.88 -13.10
CA GLN A 149 16.91 -14.10 -11.77
C GLN A 149 17.95 -13.06 -11.36
N SER A 150 18.64 -12.42 -12.33
CA SER A 150 19.60 -11.34 -12.07
C SER A 150 18.99 -9.94 -12.01
N ALA A 151 17.69 -9.80 -12.34
CA ALA A 151 17.02 -8.52 -12.26
C ALA A 151 16.88 -8.07 -10.80
N MET A 152 16.90 -6.75 -10.58
CA MET A 152 16.66 -6.16 -9.27
C MET A 152 15.26 -6.52 -8.78
N LEU A 153 15.16 -6.91 -7.50
CA LEU A 153 13.88 -7.15 -6.86
C LEU A 153 13.23 -5.81 -6.49
N LEU A 154 12.07 -5.55 -7.07
CA LEU A 154 11.27 -4.40 -6.70
C LEU A 154 10.41 -4.73 -5.47
N ASN A 155 10.36 -3.78 -4.54
CA ASN A 155 9.55 -3.89 -3.34
C ASN A 155 8.15 -3.33 -3.60
N CYS A 156 7.15 -4.20 -3.70
CA CYS A 156 5.76 -3.80 -3.87
C CYS A 156 5.11 -3.24 -2.59
N GLY A 157 5.79 -3.26 -1.45
CA GLY A 157 5.36 -2.59 -0.23
C GLY A 157 5.40 -1.07 -0.31
N VAL A 158 6.06 -0.49 -1.35
CA VAL A 158 6.13 0.96 -1.59
C VAL A 158 5.99 1.21 -3.10
N LEU A 159 4.84 1.69 -3.52
CA LEU A 159 4.53 2.01 -4.91
C LEU A 159 3.91 3.39 -5.00
N GLY A 160 4.42 4.24 -5.89
CA GLY A 160 3.92 5.60 -6.08
C GLY A 160 3.74 5.99 -7.54
N GLY A 161 2.96 7.04 -7.77
CA GLY A 161 2.74 7.59 -9.11
C GLY A 161 1.55 8.55 -9.17
N ASP A 162 1.31 9.10 -10.35
CA ASP A 162 0.03 9.74 -10.59
C ASP A 162 -1.10 8.69 -10.63
N ARG A 163 -2.30 9.13 -10.28
CA ARG A 163 -3.46 8.24 -10.19
C ARG A 163 -3.69 7.42 -11.45
N VAL A 164 -3.55 8.06 -12.63
CA VAL A 164 -3.79 7.38 -13.91
C VAL A 164 -2.78 6.26 -14.12
N SER A 165 -1.50 6.52 -13.88
CA SER A 165 -0.43 5.53 -13.99
C SER A 165 -0.62 4.35 -13.03
N LEU A 166 -1.09 4.61 -11.79
CA LEU A 166 -1.37 3.56 -10.79
C LEU A 166 -2.59 2.72 -11.15
N MET A 167 -3.58 3.29 -11.83
CA MET A 167 -4.78 2.57 -12.27
C MET A 167 -4.53 1.61 -13.44
N TRP A 168 -3.35 1.68 -14.09
CA TRP A 168 -2.93 0.79 -15.19
C TRP A 168 -1.95 -0.32 -14.73
N LEU A 169 -1.89 -0.61 -13.47
CA LEU A 169 -1.16 -1.75 -12.88
C LEU A 169 -2.03 -2.99 -12.86
#